data_67e1e573d7d31c153d484286d3d5df78
#
_entry.id   67e1e573d7d31c153d484286d3d5df78
#
_cell.length_a   1.000
_cell.length_b   1.000
_cell.length_c   1.000
_cell.angle_alpha   90.00
_cell.angle_beta   90.00
_cell.angle_gamma   90.00
#
_symmetry.space_group_name_H-M   'P 1'
#
loop_
_entity.id
_entity.type
_entity.pdbx_description
1 polymer ?
#
loop_
_entity_poly.entity_id
_entity_poly.type
_entity_poly.pdbx_seq_one_letter_code
_entity_poly.pdbx_strand_id
1 'polypeptide(L)'
;MSVPTRRQAPSAERAHPYGMAEWVLSGLAILSVAALLAAGFAMVYPLPFDSALGLLGALLLFFPLHLLVVTAAVAALAFVARARRARPAAFLFLAAALLSAAMALWPGLAMWRFARRHGVALSLGDYVAEAAHLNLGPPQPARTVRYGTTADGTVLLLDVWPAAGNAGGALRPAIVRVHGGSFIEGNRSDMPDWDRWFNRLGYVVFDVEYRLPPPVRWHDEVGDVKCALGWVAAHAGTYRIDPARINITGFSAGATLAMLAAYSRGDPRLPPSCDVPPVAVRSVISLYGIPDMPLLYDTSPSRALVHEASRRYIGGSPAEYPVRHMTVSPLTYIGPSSPPTIAFLGASDRIVPSEQLAIFAAAMQRAGATSETYLLPATDHGFDVNWGGFATQFARARIERFLRRYH
;
A
#
# COMPACT_ATOMS: atom_id res chain seq x y z
N MET A 1 57.76 73.64 -30.45
CA MET A 1 56.36 73.13 -30.62
C MET A 1 56.35 71.75 -30.09
N SER A 2 55.89 71.59 -28.85
CA SER A 2 55.75 70.30 -28.13
C SER A 2 54.29 69.85 -28.18
N VAL A 3 54.07 68.65 -28.74
CA VAL A 3 52.76 67.99 -28.85
C VAL A 3 52.42 67.35 -27.49
N PRO A 4 51.23 67.57 -26.93
CA PRO A 4 50.83 66.90 -25.67
C PRO A 4 50.39 65.45 -25.93
N THR A 5 50.99 64.49 -25.25
CA THR A 5 50.63 63.10 -25.21
C THR A 5 49.29 62.94 -24.50
N ARG A 6 48.26 62.43 -25.20
CA ARG A 6 46.96 61.99 -24.65
C ARG A 6 47.20 60.77 -23.74
N ARG A 7 46.98 60.92 -22.44
CA ARG A 7 46.84 59.81 -21.52
C ARG A 7 45.53 59.05 -21.85
N GLN A 8 45.68 57.80 -22.24
CA GLN A 8 44.53 56.88 -22.31
C GLN A 8 44.00 56.63 -20.89
N ALA A 9 42.74 56.89 -20.71
CA ALA A 9 42.02 56.49 -19.47
C ALA A 9 41.96 54.93 -19.35
N PRO A 10 42.12 54.34 -18.17
CA PRO A 10 42.05 52.93 -18.02
C PRO A 10 40.59 52.46 -18.36
N SER A 11 40.53 51.47 -19.23
CA SER A 11 39.28 50.78 -19.54
C SER A 11 38.62 50.31 -18.24
N ALA A 12 37.43 50.84 -17.91
CA ALA A 12 36.63 50.37 -16.80
C ALA A 12 36.27 48.91 -17.14
N GLU A 13 36.96 47.96 -16.51
CA GLU A 13 36.50 46.60 -16.38
C GLU A 13 35.08 46.65 -15.85
N ARG A 14 34.10 46.24 -16.67
CA ARG A 14 32.72 46.09 -16.21
C ARG A 14 32.74 44.96 -15.17
N ALA A 15 32.81 45.35 -13.89
CA ALA A 15 32.59 44.42 -12.80
C ALA A 15 31.25 43.70 -13.07
N HIS A 16 31.30 42.40 -13.20
CA HIS A 16 30.09 41.60 -13.28
C HIS A 16 29.18 41.96 -12.09
N PRO A 17 27.89 42.29 -12.34
CA PRO A 17 27.00 42.81 -11.29
C PRO A 17 26.74 41.82 -10.13
N TYR A 18 27.22 40.59 -10.24
CA TYR A 18 27.04 39.53 -9.26
C TYR A 18 28.37 38.88 -8.88
N GLY A 19 28.65 38.75 -7.58
CA GLY A 19 29.80 37.98 -7.08
C GLY A 19 29.57 36.45 -7.28
N MET A 20 30.67 35.69 -7.31
CA MET A 20 30.63 34.23 -7.48
C MET A 20 29.61 33.54 -6.52
N ALA A 21 29.51 34.01 -5.28
CA ALA A 21 28.56 33.48 -4.29
C ALA A 21 27.08 33.67 -4.69
N GLU A 22 26.77 34.79 -5.38
CA GLU A 22 25.39 35.04 -5.85
C GLU A 22 25.02 34.13 -7.03
N TRP A 23 25.96 33.84 -7.90
CA TRP A 23 25.77 32.88 -8.99
C TRP A 23 25.55 31.47 -8.47
N VAL A 24 26.34 31.03 -7.48
CA VAL A 24 26.20 29.71 -6.85
C VAL A 24 24.84 29.61 -6.16
N LEU A 25 24.43 30.60 -5.36
CA LEU A 25 23.15 30.61 -4.69
C LEU A 25 21.98 30.60 -5.69
N SER A 26 22.07 31.34 -6.79
CA SER A 26 21.04 31.37 -7.82
C SER A 26 20.94 30.02 -8.54
N GLY A 27 22.06 29.39 -8.87
CA GLY A 27 22.09 28.06 -9.45
C GLY A 27 21.43 27.00 -8.52
N LEU A 28 21.81 27.00 -7.24
CA LEU A 28 21.21 26.10 -6.23
C LEU A 28 19.70 26.34 -6.06
N ALA A 29 19.26 27.60 -6.09
CA ALA A 29 17.83 27.94 -5.96
C ALA A 29 17.03 27.43 -7.16
N ILE A 30 17.54 27.60 -8.38
CA ILE A 30 16.91 27.07 -9.60
C ILE A 30 16.82 25.54 -9.55
N LEU A 31 17.91 24.87 -9.17
CA LEU A 31 17.93 23.40 -9.00
C LEU A 31 16.95 22.93 -7.94
N SER A 32 16.82 23.65 -6.82
CA SER A 32 15.86 23.32 -5.76
C SER A 32 14.42 23.41 -6.26
N VAL A 33 14.07 24.49 -6.99
CA VAL A 33 12.74 24.64 -7.59
C VAL A 33 12.47 23.52 -8.60
N ALA A 34 13.42 23.25 -9.51
CA ALA A 34 13.25 22.21 -10.52
C ALA A 34 13.07 20.82 -9.90
N ALA A 35 13.88 20.47 -8.89
CA ALA A 35 13.76 19.20 -8.16
C ALA A 35 12.41 19.06 -7.46
N LEU A 36 11.93 20.12 -6.79
CA LEU A 36 10.62 20.08 -6.11
C LEU A 36 9.45 20.06 -7.10
N LEU A 37 9.56 20.70 -8.26
CA LEU A 37 8.55 20.59 -9.32
C LEU A 37 8.49 19.15 -9.86
N ALA A 38 9.64 18.53 -10.11
CA ALA A 38 9.71 17.12 -10.53
C ALA A 38 9.14 16.17 -9.46
N ALA A 39 9.46 16.40 -8.18
CA ALA A 39 8.92 15.64 -7.05
C ALA A 39 7.40 15.83 -6.91
N GLY A 40 6.91 17.07 -7.05
CA GLY A 40 5.47 17.38 -7.02
C GLY A 40 4.73 16.74 -8.19
N PHE A 41 5.31 16.76 -9.39
CA PHE A 41 4.78 16.03 -10.54
C PHE A 41 4.69 14.52 -10.25
N ALA A 42 5.75 13.93 -9.69
CA ALA A 42 5.79 12.52 -9.32
C ALA A 42 4.77 12.16 -8.24
N MET A 43 4.44 13.06 -7.31
CA MET A 43 3.38 12.83 -6.31
C MET A 43 1.98 12.79 -6.91
N VAL A 44 1.71 13.66 -7.88
CA VAL A 44 0.35 13.87 -8.42
C VAL A 44 0.07 12.95 -9.61
N TYR A 45 1.07 12.71 -10.45
CA TYR A 45 0.91 11.92 -11.67
C TYR A 45 1.20 10.43 -11.37
N PRO A 46 0.33 9.51 -11.80
CA PRO A 46 0.50 8.08 -11.53
C PRO A 46 1.56 7.45 -12.46
N LEU A 47 2.82 7.86 -12.27
CA LEU A 47 3.95 7.25 -12.96
C LEU A 47 4.11 5.79 -12.52
N PRO A 48 4.63 4.89 -13.40
CA PRO A 48 4.83 3.49 -13.06
C PRO A 48 5.63 3.31 -11.77
N PHE A 49 5.17 2.43 -10.88
CA PHE A 49 5.79 2.19 -9.57
C PHE A 49 7.24 1.68 -9.69
N ASP A 50 7.54 0.94 -10.75
CA ASP A 50 8.85 0.40 -11.10
C ASP A 50 9.79 1.43 -11.76
N SER A 51 9.36 2.69 -11.94
CA SER A 51 10.21 3.80 -12.37
C SER A 51 10.77 4.58 -11.18
N ALA A 52 11.95 5.19 -11.33
CA ALA A 52 12.57 5.98 -10.27
C ALA A 52 11.69 7.16 -9.80
N LEU A 53 11.01 7.84 -10.72
CA LEU A 53 10.10 8.94 -10.38
C LEU A 53 8.78 8.41 -9.77
N GLY A 54 8.28 7.26 -10.23
CA GLY A 54 7.11 6.62 -9.64
C GLY A 54 7.37 6.19 -8.20
N LEU A 55 8.51 5.54 -7.94
CA LEU A 55 8.94 5.18 -6.59
C LEU A 55 9.12 6.42 -5.70
N LEU A 56 9.75 7.48 -6.21
CA LEU A 56 9.86 8.75 -5.49
C LEU A 56 8.49 9.30 -5.11
N GLY A 57 7.55 9.33 -6.06
CA GLY A 57 6.19 9.81 -5.81
C GLY A 57 5.46 8.98 -4.76
N ALA A 58 5.61 7.65 -4.77
CA ALA A 58 5.05 6.76 -3.76
C ALA A 58 5.63 7.04 -2.37
N LEU A 59 6.97 7.13 -2.25
CA LEU A 59 7.64 7.45 -0.99
C LEU A 59 7.20 8.80 -0.42
N LEU A 60 7.03 9.81 -1.27
CA LEU A 60 6.55 11.12 -0.85
C LEU A 60 5.08 11.09 -0.37
N LEU A 61 4.26 10.21 -0.92
CA LEU A 61 2.88 9.99 -0.44
C LEU A 61 2.83 9.14 0.83
N PHE A 62 3.76 8.20 1.02
CA PHE A 62 3.87 7.42 2.27
C PHE A 62 4.33 8.30 3.43
N PHE A 63 5.27 9.21 3.20
CA PHE A 63 5.94 10.01 4.22
C PHE A 63 5.87 11.52 3.95
N PRO A 64 4.69 12.10 3.69
CA PRO A 64 4.59 13.47 3.20
C PRO A 64 5.14 14.49 4.20
N LEU A 65 4.92 14.31 5.51
CA LEU A 65 5.38 15.26 6.53
C LEU A 65 6.92 15.31 6.66
N HIS A 66 7.66 14.30 6.16
CA HIS A 66 9.12 14.35 6.12
C HIS A 66 9.65 15.47 5.21
N LEU A 67 8.87 15.90 4.22
CA LEU A 67 9.19 17.07 3.40
C LEU A 67 9.27 18.37 4.21
N LEU A 68 8.74 18.42 5.43
CA LEU A 68 8.90 19.59 6.31
C LEU A 68 10.37 19.83 6.69
N VAL A 69 11.20 18.77 6.75
CA VAL A 69 12.65 18.90 6.93
C VAL A 69 13.27 19.61 5.72
N VAL A 70 12.87 19.21 4.50
CA VAL A 70 13.31 19.88 3.25
C VAL A 70 12.81 21.32 3.25
N THR A 71 11.56 21.57 3.66
CA THR A 71 11.01 22.93 3.79
C THR A 71 11.86 23.80 4.69
N ALA A 72 12.23 23.31 5.88
CA ALA A 72 13.06 24.04 6.83
C ALA A 72 14.46 24.33 6.27
N ALA A 73 15.09 23.36 5.63
CA ALA A 73 16.40 23.50 5.00
C ALA A 73 16.40 24.56 3.87
N VAL A 74 15.41 24.50 2.99
CA VAL A 74 15.28 25.46 1.88
C VAL A 74 14.91 26.86 2.39
N ALA A 75 14.09 26.97 3.43
CA ALA A 75 13.80 28.26 4.09
C ALA A 75 15.07 28.89 4.73
N ALA A 76 15.92 28.04 5.36
CA ALA A 76 17.22 28.52 5.85
C ALA A 76 18.12 29.04 4.74
N LEU A 77 18.15 28.38 3.57
CA LEU A 77 18.87 28.86 2.39
C LEU A 77 18.30 30.18 1.87
N ALA A 78 16.97 30.38 1.92
CA ALA A 78 16.36 31.67 1.57
C ALA A 78 16.84 32.79 2.52
N PHE A 79 16.93 32.51 3.81
CA PHE A 79 17.48 33.46 4.81
C PHE A 79 18.95 33.79 4.53
N VAL A 80 19.80 32.78 4.27
CA VAL A 80 21.22 32.98 3.93
C VAL A 80 21.36 33.80 2.65
N ALA A 81 20.60 33.50 1.60
CA ALA A 81 20.65 34.25 0.32
C ALA A 81 20.23 35.70 0.53
N ARG A 82 19.22 35.96 1.40
CA ARG A 82 18.81 37.31 1.74
C ARG A 82 19.90 38.08 2.52
N ALA A 83 20.55 37.41 3.49
CA ALA A 83 21.66 38.01 4.26
C ALA A 83 22.87 38.35 3.35
N ARG A 84 23.10 37.55 2.33
CA ARG A 84 24.14 37.78 1.29
C ARG A 84 23.70 38.75 0.19
N ARG A 85 22.52 39.38 0.32
CA ARG A 85 21.91 40.31 -0.65
C ARG A 85 21.57 39.70 -2.02
N ALA A 86 21.63 38.37 -2.18
CA ALA A 86 21.24 37.64 -3.38
C ALA A 86 19.69 37.54 -3.45
N ARG A 87 19.01 38.65 -3.69
CA ARG A 87 17.53 38.77 -3.66
C ARG A 87 16.82 37.81 -4.61
N PRO A 88 17.22 37.58 -5.86
CA PRO A 88 16.57 36.60 -6.75
C PRO A 88 16.66 35.18 -6.21
N ALA A 89 17.83 34.76 -5.72
CA ALA A 89 17.99 33.44 -5.08
C ALA A 89 17.12 33.28 -3.82
N ALA A 90 17.06 34.32 -2.97
CA ALA A 90 16.22 34.31 -1.78
C ALA A 90 14.74 34.13 -2.11
N PHE A 91 14.25 34.79 -3.17
CA PHE A 91 12.87 34.62 -3.64
C PHE A 91 12.60 33.19 -4.16
N LEU A 92 13.51 32.63 -4.98
CA LEU A 92 13.38 31.27 -5.49
C LEU A 92 13.43 30.21 -4.38
N PHE A 93 14.31 30.35 -3.38
CA PHE A 93 14.33 29.46 -2.22
C PHE A 93 13.05 29.58 -1.38
N LEU A 94 12.50 30.79 -1.23
CA LEU A 94 11.21 30.96 -0.54
C LEU A 94 10.08 30.27 -1.30
N ALA A 95 10.02 30.44 -2.62
CA ALA A 95 9.04 29.75 -3.47
C ALA A 95 9.18 28.21 -3.37
N ALA A 96 10.42 27.71 -3.38
CA ALA A 96 10.72 26.29 -3.19
C ALA A 96 10.28 25.80 -1.80
N ALA A 97 10.51 26.58 -0.73
CA ALA A 97 10.07 26.22 0.61
C ALA A 97 8.53 26.17 0.72
N LEU A 98 7.84 27.14 0.11
CA LEU A 98 6.36 27.14 0.06
C LEU A 98 5.81 25.94 -0.72
N LEU A 99 6.43 25.60 -1.86
CA LEU A 99 6.07 24.42 -2.65
C LEU A 99 6.27 23.13 -1.84
N SER A 100 7.43 22.98 -1.21
CA SER A 100 7.74 21.82 -0.35
C SER A 100 6.74 21.70 0.83
N ALA A 101 6.40 22.83 1.47
CA ALA A 101 5.39 22.85 2.54
C ALA A 101 4.00 22.43 2.03
N ALA A 102 3.59 22.90 0.86
CA ALA A 102 2.32 22.52 0.25
C ALA A 102 2.28 21.01 -0.05
N MET A 103 3.37 20.45 -0.61
CA MET A 103 3.50 19.02 -0.86
C MET A 103 3.47 18.20 0.43
N ALA A 104 4.11 18.69 1.50
CA ALA A 104 4.11 18.03 2.81
C ALA A 104 2.71 17.98 3.44
N LEU A 105 1.96 19.07 3.37
CA LEU A 105 0.72 19.24 4.09
C LEU A 105 -0.52 18.73 3.33
N TRP A 106 -0.52 18.79 2.00
CA TRP A 106 -1.68 18.44 1.17
C TRP A 106 -2.19 17.01 1.40
N PRO A 107 -1.37 15.92 1.39
CA PRO A 107 -1.86 14.56 1.60
C PRO A 107 -2.47 14.39 2.99
N GLY A 108 -1.80 14.92 4.02
CA GLY A 108 -2.28 14.87 5.39
C GLY A 108 -3.62 15.61 5.57
N LEU A 109 -3.77 16.79 4.97
CA LEU A 109 -5.00 17.57 5.02
C LEU A 109 -6.16 16.88 4.26
N ALA A 110 -5.86 16.28 3.11
CA ALA A 110 -6.82 15.50 2.34
C ALA A 110 -7.35 14.31 3.16
N MET A 111 -6.45 13.52 3.75
CA MET A 111 -6.81 12.39 4.62
C MET A 111 -7.54 12.83 5.88
N TRP A 112 -7.13 13.93 6.51
CA TRP A 112 -7.81 14.45 7.71
C TRP A 112 -9.25 14.87 7.42
N ARG A 113 -9.50 15.59 6.30
CA ARG A 113 -10.86 15.94 5.86
C ARG A 113 -11.69 14.71 5.55
N PHE A 114 -11.09 13.72 4.87
CA PHE A 114 -11.74 12.45 4.55
C PHE A 114 -12.11 11.69 5.83
N ALA A 115 -11.18 11.52 6.75
CA ALA A 115 -11.38 10.81 8.02
C ALA A 115 -12.50 11.45 8.86
N ARG A 116 -12.52 12.79 8.96
CA ARG A 116 -13.60 13.51 9.67
C ARG A 116 -14.97 13.25 9.09
N ARG A 117 -15.12 13.21 7.75
CA ARG A 117 -16.39 12.88 7.09
C ARG A 117 -16.88 11.47 7.43
N HIS A 118 -15.96 10.56 7.76
CA HIS A 118 -16.26 9.17 8.11
C HIS A 118 -16.25 8.92 9.63
N GLY A 119 -16.18 9.99 10.45
CA GLY A 119 -16.21 9.87 11.92
C GLY A 119 -14.96 9.21 12.51
N VAL A 120 -13.79 9.37 11.87
CA VAL A 120 -12.50 8.87 12.36
C VAL A 120 -11.62 10.04 12.77
N ALA A 121 -11.07 9.98 13.99
CA ALA A 121 -10.04 10.91 14.46
C ALA A 121 -8.66 10.37 14.06
N LEU A 122 -7.82 11.23 13.49
CA LEU A 122 -6.41 10.93 13.19
C LEU A 122 -5.51 11.57 14.23
N SER A 123 -4.43 10.91 14.58
CA SER A 123 -3.44 11.34 15.59
C SER A 123 -2.15 11.78 14.90
N LEU A 124 -1.81 13.06 15.03
CA LEU A 124 -0.48 13.55 14.63
C LEU A 124 0.60 13.00 15.57
N GLY A 125 0.26 12.77 16.84
CA GLY A 125 1.16 12.16 17.82
C GLY A 125 1.62 10.77 17.38
N ASP A 126 0.68 9.91 16.95
CA ASP A 126 1.00 8.58 16.45
C ASP A 126 1.83 8.65 15.16
N TYR A 127 1.49 9.58 14.26
CA TYR A 127 2.28 9.80 13.04
C TYR A 127 3.74 10.14 13.38
N VAL A 128 3.97 11.03 14.34
CA VAL A 128 5.34 11.46 14.72
C VAL A 128 6.05 10.37 15.51
N ALA A 129 5.36 9.66 16.41
CA ALA A 129 5.94 8.56 17.18
C ALA A 129 6.44 7.41 16.29
N GLU A 130 5.74 7.16 15.18
CA GLU A 130 6.06 6.11 14.21
C GLU A 130 6.76 6.65 12.95
N ALA A 131 7.25 7.90 12.97
CA ALA A 131 7.79 8.58 11.78
C ALA A 131 8.97 7.86 11.09
N ALA A 132 9.74 7.07 11.84
CA ALA A 132 10.85 6.26 11.34
C ALA A 132 10.50 4.75 11.29
N HIS A 133 9.29 4.37 11.67
CA HIS A 133 8.87 2.98 11.73
C HIS A 133 8.29 2.53 10.37
N LEU A 134 8.99 1.63 9.71
CA LEU A 134 8.49 0.93 8.53
C LEU A 134 7.89 -0.41 8.95
N ASN A 135 6.69 -0.70 8.46
CA ASN A 135 6.06 -2.00 8.70
C ASN A 135 6.74 -3.11 7.85
N LEU A 136 8.05 -3.23 7.98
CA LEU A 136 8.92 -4.17 7.27
C LEU A 136 9.86 -4.92 8.23
N GLY A 137 9.62 -4.82 9.54
CA GLY A 137 10.46 -5.43 10.55
C GLY A 137 10.38 -6.95 10.58
N PRO A 138 11.37 -7.65 11.18
CA PRO A 138 11.35 -9.09 11.28
C PRO A 138 10.11 -9.56 12.06
N PRO A 139 9.48 -10.65 11.62
CA PRO A 139 8.36 -11.23 12.34
C PRO A 139 8.85 -11.85 13.66
N GLN A 140 7.97 -11.88 14.63
CA GLN A 140 8.15 -12.61 15.87
C GLN A 140 6.90 -13.45 16.16
N PRO A 141 6.56 -14.41 15.27
CA PRO A 141 5.42 -15.30 15.51
C PRO A 141 5.72 -16.17 16.74
N ALA A 142 4.68 -16.59 17.44
CA ALA A 142 4.87 -17.53 18.53
C ALA A 142 5.32 -18.90 17.99
N ARG A 143 4.85 -19.27 16.81
CA ARG A 143 5.13 -20.58 16.23
C ARG A 143 4.90 -20.61 14.72
N THR A 144 5.82 -21.19 13.95
CA THR A 144 5.63 -21.62 12.57
C THR A 144 5.16 -23.08 12.55
N VAL A 145 4.10 -23.36 11.79
CA VAL A 145 3.53 -24.70 11.66
C VAL A 145 3.27 -25.07 10.20
N ARG A 146 3.31 -26.36 9.92
CA ARG A 146 2.91 -26.89 8.61
C ARG A 146 1.39 -27.06 8.59
N TYR A 147 0.73 -26.46 7.61
CA TYR A 147 -0.70 -26.59 7.41
C TYR A 147 -1.07 -27.56 6.28
N GLY A 148 -0.12 -27.92 5.44
CA GLY A 148 -0.36 -28.86 4.34
C GLY A 148 0.93 -29.35 3.70
N THR A 149 0.76 -30.33 2.82
CA THR A 149 1.76 -30.77 1.84
C THR A 149 1.01 -31.01 0.55
N THR A 150 1.44 -30.39 -0.52
CA THR A 150 0.79 -30.48 -1.83
C THR A 150 1.18 -31.77 -2.55
N ALA A 151 0.50 -32.09 -3.65
CA ALA A 151 0.78 -33.29 -4.44
C ALA A 151 2.19 -33.32 -5.05
N ASP A 152 2.80 -32.14 -5.29
CA ASP A 152 4.18 -32.00 -5.76
C ASP A 152 5.23 -32.07 -4.61
N GLY A 153 4.77 -32.33 -3.38
CA GLY A 153 5.64 -32.46 -2.19
C GLY A 153 6.00 -31.14 -1.54
N THR A 154 5.49 -29.99 -2.00
CA THR A 154 5.76 -28.69 -1.38
C THR A 154 5.13 -28.63 0.01
N VAL A 155 5.91 -28.28 1.02
CA VAL A 155 5.44 -28.06 2.39
C VAL A 155 4.87 -26.66 2.52
N LEU A 156 3.61 -26.56 2.94
CA LEU A 156 2.91 -25.29 3.14
C LEU A 156 2.98 -24.88 4.62
N LEU A 157 3.46 -23.68 4.89
CA LEU A 157 3.73 -23.16 6.23
C LEU A 157 2.84 -21.95 6.55
N LEU A 158 2.49 -21.80 7.82
CA LEU A 158 1.90 -20.58 8.36
C LEU A 158 2.50 -20.22 9.71
N ASP A 159 2.47 -18.95 10.04
CA ASP A 159 2.88 -18.43 11.34
C ASP A 159 1.66 -18.18 12.23
N VAL A 160 1.73 -18.66 13.46
CA VAL A 160 0.67 -18.46 14.46
C VAL A 160 1.07 -17.35 15.41
N TRP A 161 0.20 -16.36 15.51
CA TRP A 161 0.31 -15.25 16.46
C TRP A 161 -0.82 -15.36 17.46
N PRO A 162 -0.54 -15.72 18.72
CA PRO A 162 -1.56 -15.93 19.73
C PRO A 162 -2.19 -14.60 20.15
N ALA A 163 -3.49 -14.58 20.37
CA ALA A 163 -4.17 -13.38 20.83
C ALA A 163 -3.64 -12.89 22.19
N ALA A 164 -3.53 -11.57 22.34
CA ALA A 164 -3.14 -10.96 23.61
C ALA A 164 -4.19 -11.17 24.71
N GLY A 165 -3.74 -11.24 25.96
CA GLY A 165 -4.58 -11.31 27.16
C GLY A 165 -5.23 -12.68 27.42
N ASN A 166 -5.86 -12.81 28.59
CA ASN A 166 -6.57 -14.01 28.99
C ASN A 166 -8.04 -13.95 28.54
N ALA A 167 -8.54 -14.97 27.84
CA ALA A 167 -9.93 -15.04 27.37
C ALA A 167 -10.92 -15.52 28.44
N GLY A 168 -10.47 -15.77 29.67
CA GLY A 168 -11.37 -16.25 30.73
C GLY A 168 -12.12 -17.54 30.37
N GLY A 169 -11.58 -18.36 29.47
CA GLY A 169 -12.24 -19.58 29.00
C GLY A 169 -12.97 -19.45 27.65
N ALA A 170 -13.32 -18.23 27.21
CA ALA A 170 -14.03 -18.03 25.93
C ALA A 170 -13.15 -18.34 24.70
N LEU A 171 -13.78 -18.81 23.62
CA LEU A 171 -13.11 -18.98 22.34
C LEU A 171 -12.83 -17.63 21.68
N ARG A 172 -11.70 -17.54 20.99
CA ARG A 172 -11.23 -16.32 20.31
C ARG A 172 -11.68 -16.28 18.85
N PRO A 173 -11.90 -15.11 18.26
CA PRO A 173 -12.00 -15.00 16.82
C PRO A 173 -10.60 -15.20 16.18
N ALA A 174 -10.61 -15.55 14.88
CA ALA A 174 -9.39 -15.74 14.11
C ALA A 174 -9.32 -14.82 12.90
N ILE A 175 -8.09 -14.48 12.51
CA ILE A 175 -7.76 -13.83 11.24
C ILE A 175 -6.81 -14.75 10.47
N VAL A 176 -7.18 -15.13 9.26
CA VAL A 176 -6.25 -15.70 8.27
C VAL A 176 -5.72 -14.56 7.42
N ARG A 177 -4.40 -14.34 7.44
CA ARG A 177 -3.76 -13.25 6.73
C ARG A 177 -2.98 -13.78 5.53
N VAL A 178 -3.10 -13.11 4.37
CA VAL A 178 -2.49 -13.49 3.10
C VAL A 178 -1.60 -12.36 2.62
N HIS A 179 -0.31 -12.63 2.43
CA HIS A 179 0.67 -11.62 2.00
C HIS A 179 0.46 -11.16 0.56
N GLY A 180 0.96 -9.97 0.23
CA GLY A 180 1.03 -9.42 -1.13
C GLY A 180 2.22 -9.95 -1.93
N GLY A 181 2.62 -9.20 -2.97
CA GLY A 181 3.80 -9.52 -3.78
C GLY A 181 3.48 -9.87 -5.23
N SER A 182 2.46 -9.23 -5.81
CA SER A 182 2.11 -9.35 -7.25
C SER A 182 1.92 -10.81 -7.72
N PHE A 183 1.57 -11.74 -6.82
CA PHE A 183 1.46 -13.20 -7.07
C PHE A 183 2.79 -13.89 -7.42
N ILE A 184 3.93 -13.23 -7.31
CA ILE A 184 5.22 -13.75 -7.77
C ILE A 184 6.34 -13.65 -6.74
N GLU A 185 6.07 -13.01 -5.62
CA GLU A 185 7.01 -12.80 -4.51
C GLU A 185 6.26 -12.57 -3.19
N GLY A 186 6.99 -12.36 -2.11
CA GLY A 186 6.43 -12.16 -0.78
C GLY A 186 6.52 -13.40 0.11
N ASN A 187 6.21 -13.22 1.36
CA ASN A 187 6.18 -14.30 2.33
C ASN A 187 5.29 -13.95 3.54
N ARG A 188 4.96 -14.96 4.38
CA ARG A 188 4.14 -14.83 5.59
C ARG A 188 4.69 -13.85 6.63
N SER A 189 5.94 -13.43 6.53
CA SER A 189 6.52 -12.49 7.51
C SER A 189 6.43 -11.01 7.09
N ASP A 190 5.82 -10.72 5.95
CA ASP A 190 5.68 -9.37 5.45
C ASP A 190 4.65 -8.59 6.28
N MET A 191 4.90 -7.29 6.52
CA MET A 191 3.97 -6.38 7.20
C MET A 191 3.50 -6.84 8.61
N PRO A 192 4.42 -7.21 9.54
CA PRO A 192 4.09 -7.90 10.80
C PRO A 192 3.32 -7.03 11.83
N ASP A 193 3.25 -5.71 11.63
CA ASP A 193 2.48 -4.85 12.53
C ASP A 193 0.98 -5.09 12.46
N TRP A 194 0.49 -5.60 11.33
CA TRP A 194 -0.90 -6.06 11.22
C TRP A 194 -1.16 -7.25 12.14
N ASP A 195 -0.25 -8.22 12.20
CA ASP A 195 -0.40 -9.39 13.09
C ASP A 195 -0.41 -8.96 14.55
N ARG A 196 0.53 -8.10 14.94
CA ARG A 196 0.60 -7.52 16.28
C ARG A 196 -0.66 -6.74 16.62
N TRP A 197 -1.19 -5.99 15.64
CA TRP A 197 -2.38 -5.17 15.85
C TRP A 197 -3.64 -6.02 16.01
N PHE A 198 -3.86 -7.03 15.16
CA PHE A 198 -4.98 -7.96 15.31
C PHE A 198 -4.89 -8.76 16.62
N ASN A 199 -3.69 -9.15 17.05
CA ASN A 199 -3.51 -9.78 18.36
C ASN A 199 -3.94 -8.87 19.51
N ARG A 200 -3.60 -7.58 19.48
CA ARG A 200 -4.04 -6.61 20.49
C ARG A 200 -5.57 -6.46 20.53
N LEU A 201 -6.23 -6.65 19.38
CA LEU A 201 -7.69 -6.69 19.30
C LEU A 201 -8.30 -8.03 19.79
N GLY A 202 -7.48 -9.01 20.17
CA GLY A 202 -7.92 -10.29 20.70
C GLY A 202 -8.11 -11.40 19.68
N TYR A 203 -7.64 -11.22 18.44
CA TYR A 203 -7.67 -12.26 17.40
C TYR A 203 -6.43 -13.15 17.48
N VAL A 204 -6.62 -14.46 17.25
CA VAL A 204 -5.51 -15.34 16.86
C VAL A 204 -5.27 -15.13 15.37
N VAL A 205 -4.02 -14.82 14.99
CA VAL A 205 -3.68 -14.60 13.58
C VAL A 205 -2.91 -15.78 13.03
N PHE A 206 -3.29 -16.20 11.83
CA PHE A 206 -2.65 -17.23 11.04
C PHE A 206 -2.16 -16.58 9.76
N ASP A 207 -0.86 -16.30 9.70
CA ASP A 207 -0.21 -15.62 8.59
C ASP A 207 0.32 -16.68 7.61
N VAL A 208 -0.28 -16.73 6.43
CA VAL A 208 -0.19 -17.85 5.50
C VAL A 208 0.84 -17.59 4.43
N GLU A 209 1.72 -18.58 4.21
CA GLU A 209 2.53 -18.69 3.00
C GLU A 209 1.80 -19.55 1.96
N TYR A 210 1.88 -19.15 0.71
CA TYR A 210 1.32 -19.90 -0.43
C TYR A 210 2.41 -20.08 -1.50
N ARG A 211 2.26 -21.08 -2.38
CA ARG A 211 3.23 -21.37 -3.43
C ARG A 211 3.29 -20.23 -4.44
N LEU A 212 4.51 -19.88 -4.85
CA LEU A 212 4.80 -18.85 -5.83
C LEU A 212 5.36 -19.46 -7.14
N PRO A 213 5.22 -18.78 -8.30
CA PRO A 213 5.87 -19.20 -9.54
C PRO A 213 7.41 -19.18 -9.42
N PRO A 214 8.17 -19.98 -10.27
CA PRO A 214 7.69 -20.96 -11.24
C PRO A 214 7.28 -22.29 -10.59
N PRO A 215 6.49 -23.15 -11.27
CA PRO A 215 5.78 -22.93 -12.53
C PRO A 215 4.58 -21.98 -12.40
N VAL A 216 3.81 -21.77 -13.48
CA VAL A 216 2.53 -21.00 -13.43
C VAL A 216 1.60 -21.57 -12.37
N ARG A 217 1.10 -20.72 -11.45
CA ARG A 217 0.41 -21.14 -10.21
C ARG A 217 -1.02 -20.58 -10.04
N TRP A 218 -1.64 -20.02 -11.09
CA TRP A 218 -2.89 -19.28 -11.03
C TRP A 218 -4.04 -19.92 -10.22
N HIS A 219 -4.10 -21.24 -10.13
CA HIS A 219 -5.10 -21.96 -9.33
C HIS A 219 -4.53 -22.50 -8.02
N ASP A 220 -3.20 -22.72 -7.93
CA ASP A 220 -2.54 -23.27 -6.75
C ASP A 220 -2.55 -22.30 -5.58
N GLU A 221 -2.26 -21.03 -5.82
CA GLU A 221 -2.15 -20.00 -4.76
C GLU A 221 -3.46 -19.86 -3.98
N VAL A 222 -4.59 -19.73 -4.67
CA VAL A 222 -5.88 -19.68 -3.99
C VAL A 222 -6.24 -21.02 -3.35
N GLY A 223 -5.83 -22.14 -3.95
CA GLY A 223 -5.98 -23.48 -3.38
C GLY A 223 -5.23 -23.63 -2.05
N ASP A 224 -4.03 -23.07 -1.96
CA ASP A 224 -3.23 -23.07 -0.74
C ASP A 224 -3.90 -22.23 0.37
N VAL A 225 -4.44 -21.06 0.03
CA VAL A 225 -5.20 -20.23 0.99
C VAL A 225 -6.46 -20.96 1.48
N LYS A 226 -7.19 -21.67 0.60
CA LYS A 226 -8.34 -22.50 0.99
C LYS A 226 -7.92 -23.67 1.88
N CYS A 227 -6.77 -24.30 1.58
CA CYS A 227 -6.21 -25.36 2.44
C CYS A 227 -5.88 -24.80 3.84
N ALA A 228 -5.26 -23.61 3.94
CA ALA A 228 -4.98 -22.96 5.21
C ALA A 228 -6.27 -22.66 6.01
N LEU A 229 -7.31 -22.14 5.36
CA LEU A 229 -8.63 -21.93 6.00
C LEU A 229 -9.21 -23.22 6.59
N GLY A 230 -9.16 -24.32 5.82
CA GLY A 230 -9.62 -25.63 6.26
C GLY A 230 -8.81 -26.16 7.43
N TRP A 231 -7.48 -26.02 7.36
CA TRP A 231 -6.58 -26.40 8.44
C TRP A 231 -6.85 -25.61 9.73
N VAL A 232 -7.02 -24.28 9.64
CA VAL A 232 -7.35 -23.41 10.79
C VAL A 232 -8.66 -23.84 11.43
N ALA A 233 -9.70 -24.12 10.64
CA ALA A 233 -10.98 -24.59 11.15
C ALA A 233 -10.85 -25.96 11.85
N ALA A 234 -10.10 -26.90 11.27
CA ALA A 234 -9.87 -28.22 11.85
C ALA A 234 -9.07 -28.18 13.17
N HIS A 235 -8.21 -27.15 13.35
CA HIS A 235 -7.40 -26.97 14.55
C HIS A 235 -7.98 -25.94 15.54
N ALA A 236 -9.26 -25.60 15.38
CA ALA A 236 -9.94 -24.61 16.23
C ALA A 236 -9.81 -24.89 17.73
N GLY A 237 -9.93 -26.16 18.14
CA GLY A 237 -9.76 -26.59 19.54
C GLY A 237 -8.33 -26.35 20.06
N THR A 238 -7.32 -26.65 19.26
CA THR A 238 -5.89 -26.48 19.61
C THR A 238 -5.56 -25.02 19.90
N TYR A 239 -6.09 -24.10 19.09
CA TYR A 239 -5.83 -22.66 19.21
C TYR A 239 -6.90 -21.91 19.98
N ARG A 240 -7.90 -22.61 20.51
CA ARG A 240 -9.03 -22.05 21.25
C ARG A 240 -9.74 -20.94 20.47
N ILE A 241 -9.94 -21.14 19.17
CA ILE A 241 -10.67 -20.24 18.30
C ILE A 241 -12.09 -20.75 18.06
N ASP A 242 -12.98 -19.83 17.76
CA ASP A 242 -14.34 -20.12 17.31
C ASP A 242 -14.34 -20.28 15.78
N PRO A 243 -14.60 -21.49 15.26
CA PRO A 243 -14.58 -21.70 13.80
C PRO A 243 -15.68 -20.91 13.05
N ALA A 244 -16.72 -20.44 13.73
CA ALA A 244 -17.73 -19.56 13.14
C ALA A 244 -17.26 -18.09 13.03
N ARG A 245 -16.14 -17.75 13.66
CA ARG A 245 -15.58 -16.40 13.68
C ARG A 245 -14.18 -16.33 13.03
N ILE A 246 -13.98 -17.08 11.95
CA ILE A 246 -12.77 -16.99 11.11
C ILE A 246 -13.00 -15.88 10.09
N ASN A 247 -12.15 -14.88 10.12
CA ASN A 247 -12.09 -13.80 9.15
C ASN A 247 -10.86 -13.97 8.25
N ILE A 248 -10.87 -13.35 7.08
CA ILE A 248 -9.71 -13.38 6.17
C ILE A 248 -9.32 -11.95 5.77
N THR A 249 -8.03 -11.69 5.71
CA THR A 249 -7.47 -10.43 5.23
C THR A 249 -6.31 -10.67 4.28
N GLY A 250 -6.05 -9.69 3.43
CA GLY A 250 -4.87 -9.72 2.57
C GLY A 250 -4.53 -8.35 2.02
N PHE A 251 -3.37 -8.30 1.36
CA PHE A 251 -2.74 -7.10 0.83
C PHE A 251 -2.43 -7.30 -0.65
N SER A 252 -2.84 -6.39 -1.55
CA SER A 252 -2.54 -6.47 -2.98
C SER A 252 -2.95 -7.84 -3.57
N ALA A 253 -2.03 -8.60 -4.12
CA ALA A 253 -2.25 -9.98 -4.56
C ALA A 253 -2.91 -10.86 -3.50
N GLY A 254 -2.44 -10.77 -2.24
CA GLY A 254 -3.02 -11.53 -1.13
C GLY A 254 -4.46 -11.12 -0.81
N ALA A 255 -4.85 -9.85 -1.01
CA ALA A 255 -6.24 -9.44 -0.87
C ALA A 255 -7.13 -10.04 -1.98
N THR A 256 -6.60 -10.17 -3.19
CA THR A 256 -7.26 -10.87 -4.30
C THR A 256 -7.46 -12.35 -3.96
N LEU A 257 -6.41 -13.01 -3.46
CA LEU A 257 -6.48 -14.43 -3.03
C LEU A 257 -7.44 -14.62 -1.86
N ALA A 258 -7.47 -13.69 -0.91
CA ALA A 258 -8.41 -13.71 0.21
C ALA A 258 -9.88 -13.59 -0.26
N MET A 259 -10.16 -12.66 -1.18
CA MET A 259 -11.48 -12.54 -1.80
C MET A 259 -11.84 -13.78 -2.60
N LEU A 260 -10.91 -14.32 -3.41
CA LEU A 260 -11.14 -15.56 -4.18
C LEU A 260 -11.45 -16.73 -3.24
N ALA A 261 -10.64 -16.96 -2.20
CA ALA A 261 -10.86 -18.06 -1.27
C ALA A 261 -12.23 -17.96 -0.58
N ALA A 262 -12.66 -16.74 -0.22
CA ALA A 262 -13.93 -16.48 0.44
C ALA A 262 -15.15 -16.62 -0.49
N TYR A 263 -15.07 -16.06 -1.72
CA TYR A 263 -16.23 -15.98 -2.61
C TYR A 263 -16.40 -17.23 -3.47
N SER A 264 -15.31 -17.90 -3.88
CA SER A 264 -15.34 -19.15 -4.65
C SER A 264 -15.36 -20.40 -3.75
N ARG A 265 -15.88 -20.29 -2.53
CA ARG A 265 -16.01 -21.43 -1.61
C ARG A 265 -16.77 -22.57 -2.26
N GLY A 266 -16.14 -23.74 -2.40
CA GLY A 266 -16.74 -24.94 -3.02
C GLY A 266 -16.82 -24.90 -4.54
N ASP A 267 -16.32 -23.88 -5.22
CA ASP A 267 -16.25 -23.87 -6.68
C ASP A 267 -15.16 -24.85 -7.17
N PRO A 268 -15.52 -25.83 -8.04
CA PRO A 268 -14.61 -26.88 -8.49
C PRO A 268 -13.47 -26.37 -9.41
N ARG A 269 -13.58 -25.15 -9.94
CA ARG A 269 -12.51 -24.54 -10.73
C ARG A 269 -11.32 -24.10 -9.89
N LEU A 270 -11.56 -23.83 -8.61
CA LEU A 270 -10.56 -23.41 -7.63
C LEU A 270 -10.65 -24.29 -6.37
N PRO A 271 -10.27 -25.57 -6.45
CA PRO A 271 -10.30 -26.47 -5.30
C PRO A 271 -9.22 -26.10 -4.27
N PRO A 272 -9.36 -26.48 -2.98
CA PRO A 272 -8.26 -26.41 -2.05
C PRO A 272 -7.11 -27.33 -2.46
N SER A 273 -5.87 -26.95 -2.15
CA SER A 273 -4.67 -27.75 -2.48
C SER A 273 -4.47 -28.97 -1.58
N CYS A 274 -5.32 -29.17 -0.59
CA CYS A 274 -5.31 -30.31 0.31
C CYS A 274 -6.75 -30.78 0.61
N ASP A 275 -6.87 -31.96 1.18
CA ASP A 275 -8.18 -32.55 1.52
C ASP A 275 -8.76 -31.89 2.79
N VAL A 276 -9.51 -30.81 2.58
CA VAL A 276 -10.20 -30.06 3.64
C VAL A 276 -11.59 -29.64 3.16
N PRO A 277 -12.57 -29.58 4.08
CA PRO A 277 -13.90 -29.07 3.74
C PRO A 277 -13.87 -27.56 3.43
N PRO A 278 -14.76 -27.07 2.57
CA PRO A 278 -14.90 -25.63 2.29
C PRO A 278 -15.32 -24.86 3.54
N VAL A 279 -14.56 -23.83 3.91
CA VAL A 279 -14.82 -22.98 5.09
C VAL A 279 -15.58 -21.72 4.70
N ALA A 280 -16.64 -21.39 5.45
CA ALA A 280 -17.28 -20.09 5.38
C ALA A 280 -16.54 -19.11 6.28
N VAL A 281 -15.97 -18.03 5.68
CA VAL A 281 -15.37 -16.97 6.47
C VAL A 281 -16.45 -15.97 6.95
N ARG A 282 -16.24 -15.42 8.13
CA ARG A 282 -17.15 -14.45 8.74
C ARG A 282 -17.16 -13.11 8.02
N SER A 283 -15.97 -12.65 7.59
CA SER A 283 -15.79 -11.41 6.82
C SER A 283 -14.47 -11.40 6.04
N VAL A 284 -14.38 -10.48 5.09
CA VAL A 284 -13.18 -10.24 4.28
C VAL A 284 -12.70 -8.81 4.49
N ILE A 285 -11.40 -8.63 4.65
CA ILE A 285 -10.72 -7.33 4.70
C ILE A 285 -9.76 -7.28 3.51
N SER A 286 -9.98 -6.37 2.57
CA SER A 286 -9.17 -6.21 1.37
C SER A 286 -8.44 -4.87 1.41
N LEU A 287 -7.11 -4.91 1.46
CA LEU A 287 -6.27 -3.73 1.31
C LEU A 287 -5.69 -3.73 -0.10
N TYR A 288 -6.09 -2.75 -0.89
CA TYR A 288 -5.68 -2.52 -2.29
C TYR A 288 -5.65 -3.81 -3.15
N GLY A 289 -6.66 -4.69 -2.95
CA GLY A 289 -6.84 -5.90 -3.75
C GLY A 289 -7.41 -5.66 -5.14
N ILE A 290 -7.27 -6.66 -6.00
CA ILE A 290 -7.65 -6.62 -7.41
C ILE A 290 -8.92 -7.49 -7.60
N PRO A 291 -10.10 -6.91 -7.80
CA PRO A 291 -11.33 -7.66 -8.12
C PRO A 291 -11.42 -8.17 -9.56
N ASP A 292 -10.78 -7.47 -10.51
CA ASP A 292 -10.83 -7.77 -11.95
C ASP A 292 -9.42 -7.80 -12.56
N MET A 293 -8.96 -8.99 -12.92
CA MET A 293 -7.62 -9.19 -13.47
C MET A 293 -7.45 -8.68 -14.91
N PRO A 294 -8.42 -8.86 -15.83
CA PRO A 294 -8.38 -8.23 -17.15
C PRO A 294 -8.26 -6.70 -17.07
N LEU A 295 -9.12 -6.05 -16.27
CA LEU A 295 -9.07 -4.60 -16.11
C LEU A 295 -7.72 -4.12 -15.54
N LEU A 296 -7.15 -4.83 -14.55
CA LEU A 296 -5.81 -4.53 -14.06
C LEU A 296 -4.77 -4.58 -15.17
N TYR A 297 -4.78 -5.66 -15.97
CA TYR A 297 -3.85 -5.87 -17.09
C TYR A 297 -3.87 -4.72 -18.10
N ASP A 298 -5.08 -4.23 -18.43
CA ASP A 298 -5.27 -3.22 -19.47
C ASP A 298 -5.04 -1.79 -18.98
N THR A 299 -5.31 -1.50 -17.71
CA THR A 299 -5.41 -0.12 -17.22
C THR A 299 -4.40 0.28 -16.14
N SER A 300 -3.59 -0.67 -15.61
CA SER A 300 -2.58 -0.34 -14.61
C SER A 300 -1.58 0.72 -15.11
N PRO A 301 -1.28 1.75 -14.32
CA PRO A 301 -0.16 2.64 -14.62
C PRO A 301 1.19 1.90 -14.68
N SER A 302 1.38 0.86 -13.86
CA SER A 302 2.58 0.01 -13.81
C SER A 302 2.49 -1.21 -14.73
N ARG A 303 2.23 -0.96 -16.03
CA ARG A 303 1.98 -2.02 -17.03
C ARG A 303 3.08 -3.07 -17.09
N ALA A 304 4.36 -2.67 -17.07
CA ALA A 304 5.47 -3.61 -17.15
C ALA A 304 5.45 -4.61 -15.99
N LEU A 305 5.27 -4.11 -14.76
CA LEU A 305 5.12 -4.94 -13.57
C LEU A 305 3.93 -5.89 -13.67
N VAL A 306 2.76 -5.37 -14.04
CA VAL A 306 1.52 -6.16 -14.12
C VAL A 306 1.58 -7.22 -15.23
N HIS A 307 2.14 -6.88 -16.40
CA HIS A 307 2.28 -7.84 -17.50
C HIS A 307 3.26 -8.97 -17.14
N GLU A 308 4.38 -8.64 -16.47
CA GLU A 308 5.33 -9.66 -16.00
C GLU A 308 4.68 -10.55 -14.92
N ALA A 309 3.97 -9.97 -13.97
CA ALA A 309 3.22 -10.73 -12.96
C ALA A 309 2.19 -11.65 -13.61
N SER A 310 1.41 -11.14 -14.56
CA SER A 310 0.41 -11.93 -15.30
C SER A 310 1.05 -13.09 -16.06
N ARG A 311 2.17 -12.85 -16.73
CA ARG A 311 2.91 -13.89 -17.46
C ARG A 311 3.39 -14.99 -16.52
N ARG A 312 3.89 -14.65 -15.33
CA ARG A 312 4.42 -15.64 -14.36
C ARG A 312 3.30 -16.35 -13.59
N TYR A 313 2.27 -15.64 -13.18
CA TYR A 313 1.16 -16.16 -12.37
C TYR A 313 0.11 -16.89 -13.20
N ILE A 314 -0.40 -16.24 -14.29
CA ILE A 314 -1.52 -16.75 -15.11
C ILE A 314 -1.01 -17.50 -16.35
N GLY A 315 0.16 -17.13 -16.84
CA GLY A 315 0.80 -17.72 -18.03
C GLY A 315 0.82 -16.80 -19.25
N GLY A 316 0.18 -15.62 -19.20
CA GLY A 316 0.13 -14.67 -20.29
C GLY A 316 -0.97 -13.62 -20.14
N SER A 317 -1.34 -12.99 -21.25
CA SER A 317 -2.32 -11.91 -21.31
C SER A 317 -3.78 -12.42 -21.22
N PRO A 318 -4.76 -11.52 -20.97
CA PRO A 318 -6.19 -11.84 -21.04
C PRO A 318 -6.63 -12.32 -22.43
N ALA A 319 -5.97 -11.85 -23.49
CA ALA A 319 -6.25 -12.30 -24.85
C ALA A 319 -5.81 -13.76 -25.11
N GLU A 320 -4.69 -14.18 -24.51
CA GLU A 320 -4.16 -15.54 -24.61
C GLU A 320 -4.88 -16.51 -23.67
N TYR A 321 -5.22 -16.07 -22.46
CA TYR A 321 -5.81 -16.90 -21.39
C TYR A 321 -7.06 -16.27 -20.75
N PRO A 322 -8.11 -15.95 -21.53
CA PRO A 322 -9.28 -15.23 -21.01
C PRO A 322 -9.98 -15.98 -19.86
N VAL A 323 -10.10 -17.30 -19.97
CA VAL A 323 -10.75 -18.11 -18.93
C VAL A 323 -9.97 -18.08 -17.63
N ARG A 324 -8.62 -18.17 -17.66
CA ARG A 324 -7.79 -18.11 -16.46
C ARG A 324 -7.93 -16.75 -15.75
N HIS A 325 -7.84 -15.65 -16.51
CA HIS A 325 -8.00 -14.29 -15.98
C HIS A 325 -9.37 -14.10 -15.30
N MET A 326 -10.43 -14.56 -15.94
CA MET A 326 -11.77 -14.51 -15.35
C MET A 326 -11.89 -15.42 -14.12
N THR A 327 -11.28 -16.61 -14.14
CA THR A 327 -11.34 -17.55 -13.02
C THR A 327 -10.61 -17.00 -11.77
N VAL A 328 -9.54 -16.23 -11.96
CA VAL A 328 -8.82 -15.59 -10.82
C VAL A 328 -9.24 -14.16 -10.56
N SER A 329 -10.40 -13.75 -11.06
CA SER A 329 -11.04 -12.46 -10.76
C SER A 329 -12.13 -12.65 -9.70
N PRO A 330 -12.00 -12.08 -8.50
CA PRO A 330 -13.02 -12.16 -7.45
C PRO A 330 -14.42 -11.75 -7.90
N LEU A 331 -14.55 -10.80 -8.84
CA LEU A 331 -15.84 -10.38 -9.40
C LEU A 331 -16.66 -11.53 -9.98
N THR A 332 -16.01 -12.58 -10.50
CA THR A 332 -16.66 -13.77 -11.08
C THR A 332 -17.52 -14.53 -10.06
N TYR A 333 -17.22 -14.38 -8.77
CA TYR A 333 -17.83 -15.17 -7.69
C TYR A 333 -18.69 -14.34 -6.73
N ILE A 334 -18.83 -13.04 -6.97
CA ILE A 334 -19.69 -12.19 -6.13
C ILE A 334 -21.15 -12.59 -6.33
N GLY A 335 -21.80 -12.94 -5.23
CA GLY A 335 -23.20 -13.33 -5.17
C GLY A 335 -23.85 -12.96 -3.84
N PRO A 336 -25.15 -13.26 -3.66
CA PRO A 336 -25.89 -12.91 -2.43
C PRO A 336 -25.31 -13.52 -1.15
N SER A 337 -24.56 -14.63 -1.26
CA SER A 337 -23.90 -15.32 -0.15
C SER A 337 -22.46 -14.86 0.09
N SER A 338 -21.96 -13.87 -0.65
CA SER A 338 -20.63 -13.31 -0.40
C SER A 338 -20.54 -12.71 0.99
N PRO A 339 -19.50 -13.03 1.77
CA PRO A 339 -19.38 -12.54 3.14
C PRO A 339 -19.23 -11.02 3.16
N PRO A 340 -19.63 -10.35 4.26
CA PRO A 340 -19.39 -8.93 4.45
C PRO A 340 -17.93 -8.58 4.17
N THR A 341 -17.69 -7.55 3.35
CA THR A 341 -16.35 -7.17 2.92
C THR A 341 -16.09 -5.70 3.16
N ILE A 342 -14.94 -5.37 3.75
CA ILE A 342 -14.40 -4.01 3.79
C ILE A 342 -13.19 -3.92 2.87
N ALA A 343 -13.18 -2.90 1.99
CA ALA A 343 -12.11 -2.73 1.00
C ALA A 343 -11.57 -1.30 0.98
N PHE A 344 -10.25 -1.18 0.89
CA PHE A 344 -9.54 0.09 0.82
C PHE A 344 -8.68 0.13 -0.43
N LEU A 345 -8.62 1.28 -1.09
CA LEU A 345 -7.75 1.54 -2.24
C LEU A 345 -7.26 2.99 -2.21
N GLY A 346 -6.04 3.23 -2.60
CA GLY A 346 -5.49 4.58 -2.75
C GLY A 346 -6.04 5.27 -4.01
N ALA A 347 -6.40 6.55 -3.91
CA ALA A 347 -6.82 7.33 -5.09
C ALA A 347 -5.64 7.67 -6.03
N SER A 348 -4.41 7.55 -5.54
CA SER A 348 -3.18 7.75 -6.31
C SER A 348 -2.40 6.43 -6.49
N ASP A 349 -3.09 5.29 -6.39
CA ASP A 349 -2.49 3.97 -6.52
C ASP A 349 -1.90 3.78 -7.93
N ARG A 350 -0.60 3.50 -7.99
CA ARG A 350 0.17 3.36 -9.24
C ARG A 350 0.18 1.94 -9.80
N ILE A 351 -0.42 0.99 -9.10
CA ILE A 351 -0.51 -0.41 -9.52
C ILE A 351 -1.95 -0.80 -9.81
N VAL A 352 -2.85 -0.54 -8.85
CA VAL A 352 -4.26 -0.92 -8.91
C VAL A 352 -5.12 0.32 -9.20
N PRO A 353 -5.69 0.45 -10.40
CA PRO A 353 -6.51 1.60 -10.76
C PRO A 353 -7.74 1.77 -9.87
N SER A 354 -8.14 3.02 -9.60
CA SER A 354 -9.26 3.34 -8.71
C SER A 354 -10.60 2.75 -9.18
N GLU A 355 -10.76 2.50 -10.47
CA GLU A 355 -11.91 1.85 -11.09
C GLU A 355 -12.17 0.45 -10.51
N GLN A 356 -11.13 -0.24 -10.07
CA GLN A 356 -11.23 -1.56 -9.43
C GLN A 356 -12.16 -1.52 -8.21
N LEU A 357 -12.03 -0.49 -7.37
CA LEU A 357 -12.88 -0.34 -6.18
C LEU A 357 -14.33 -0.01 -6.56
N ALA A 358 -14.52 0.81 -7.59
CA ALA A 358 -15.84 1.21 -8.05
C ALA A 358 -16.63 0.02 -8.63
N ILE A 359 -16.00 -0.79 -9.50
CA ILE A 359 -16.65 -1.98 -10.07
C ILE A 359 -16.94 -3.04 -9.00
N PHE A 360 -16.03 -3.20 -8.03
CA PHE A 360 -16.24 -4.08 -6.88
C PHE A 360 -17.47 -3.64 -6.06
N ALA A 361 -17.53 -2.37 -5.67
CA ALA A 361 -18.66 -1.83 -4.90
C ALA A 361 -19.99 -2.03 -5.64
N ALA A 362 -20.02 -1.74 -6.95
CA ALA A 362 -21.20 -1.93 -7.79
C ALA A 362 -21.60 -3.40 -7.90
N ALA A 363 -20.65 -4.32 -7.99
CA ALA A 363 -20.92 -5.76 -8.04
C ALA A 363 -21.52 -6.28 -6.72
N MET A 364 -20.94 -5.90 -5.58
CA MET A 364 -21.46 -6.24 -4.25
C MET A 364 -22.88 -5.71 -4.06
N GLN A 365 -23.13 -4.45 -4.45
CA GLN A 365 -24.46 -3.84 -4.38
C GLN A 365 -25.48 -4.59 -5.26
N ARG A 366 -25.14 -4.89 -6.52
CA ARG A 366 -26.05 -5.65 -7.43
C ARG A 366 -26.38 -7.03 -6.90
N ALA A 367 -25.40 -7.67 -6.23
CA ALA A 367 -25.59 -8.98 -5.60
C ALA A 367 -26.39 -8.92 -4.30
N GLY A 368 -26.70 -7.75 -3.76
CA GLY A 368 -27.29 -7.59 -2.42
C GLY A 368 -26.35 -7.99 -1.28
N ALA A 369 -25.05 -8.11 -1.56
CA ALA A 369 -24.02 -8.44 -0.59
C ALA A 369 -23.53 -7.20 0.17
N THR A 370 -23.12 -7.38 1.42
CA THR A 370 -22.65 -6.25 2.26
C THR A 370 -21.23 -5.88 1.96
N SER A 371 -20.98 -4.59 1.67
CA SER A 371 -19.62 -4.04 1.55
C SER A 371 -19.48 -2.64 2.11
N GLU A 372 -18.30 -2.33 2.65
CA GLU A 372 -17.82 -0.98 2.95
C GLU A 372 -16.58 -0.72 2.08
N THR A 373 -16.58 0.34 1.29
CA THR A 373 -15.47 0.66 0.37
C THR A 373 -14.95 2.06 0.62
N TYR A 374 -13.61 2.23 0.61
CA TYR A 374 -12.95 3.49 0.89
C TYR A 374 -11.86 3.79 -0.13
N LEU A 375 -12.09 4.79 -1.00
CA LEU A 375 -11.07 5.35 -1.87
C LEU A 375 -10.34 6.46 -1.12
N LEU A 376 -9.12 6.17 -0.68
CA LEU A 376 -8.33 7.03 0.21
C LEU A 376 -7.63 8.14 -0.58
N PRO A 377 -7.92 9.44 -0.32
CA PRO A 377 -7.34 10.54 -1.09
C PRO A 377 -5.83 10.66 -0.86
N ALA A 378 -5.10 11.06 -1.90
CA ALA A 378 -3.65 11.27 -1.87
C ALA A 378 -2.87 10.09 -1.22
N THR A 379 -3.28 8.88 -1.55
CA THR A 379 -2.77 7.64 -0.99
C THR A 379 -2.39 6.70 -2.13
N ASP A 380 -1.23 6.05 -2.00
CA ASP A 380 -0.69 5.13 -2.99
C ASP A 380 -0.84 3.66 -2.57
N HIS A 381 -0.44 2.73 -3.47
CA HIS A 381 -0.38 1.29 -3.21
C HIS A 381 0.58 0.98 -2.06
N GLY A 382 0.19 0.12 -1.11
CA GLY A 382 1.04 -0.23 0.03
C GLY A 382 1.19 0.89 1.07
N PHE A 383 0.21 1.77 1.21
CA PHE A 383 0.24 2.92 2.13
C PHE A 383 0.53 2.54 3.60
N ASP A 384 0.30 1.32 3.97
CA ASP A 384 0.47 0.77 5.31
C ASP A 384 1.93 0.34 5.63
N VAL A 385 2.86 0.52 4.69
CA VAL A 385 4.31 0.57 4.97
C VAL A 385 4.61 1.65 6.01
N ASN A 386 3.93 2.80 5.96
CA ASN A 386 3.94 3.77 7.03
C ASN A 386 2.88 3.40 8.08
N TRP A 387 3.30 2.70 9.13
CA TRP A 387 2.39 2.23 10.17
C TRP A 387 1.68 3.37 10.92
N GLY A 388 2.38 4.49 11.19
CA GLY A 388 1.82 5.71 11.76
C GLY A 388 1.08 6.59 10.76
N GLY A 389 1.11 6.27 9.47
CA GLY A 389 0.51 7.07 8.40
C GLY A 389 -1.00 7.28 8.56
N PHE A 390 -1.50 8.45 8.14
CA PHE A 390 -2.92 8.79 8.32
C PHE A 390 -3.87 7.84 7.59
N ALA A 391 -3.48 7.31 6.42
CA ALA A 391 -4.25 6.30 5.70
C ALA A 391 -4.31 4.99 6.49
N THR A 392 -3.20 4.54 7.08
CA THR A 392 -3.12 3.35 7.92
C THR A 392 -3.93 3.49 9.21
N GLN A 393 -3.85 4.66 9.87
CA GLN A 393 -4.68 4.97 11.04
C GLN A 393 -6.18 4.89 10.70
N PHE A 394 -6.59 5.47 9.56
CA PHE A 394 -7.96 5.42 9.08
C PHE A 394 -8.39 3.98 8.81
N ALA A 395 -7.59 3.20 8.09
CA ALA A 395 -7.90 1.81 7.77
C ALA A 395 -8.06 0.98 9.04
N ARG A 396 -7.14 1.09 10.03
CA ARG A 396 -7.24 0.39 11.32
C ARG A 396 -8.54 0.75 12.06
N ALA A 397 -8.89 2.02 12.15
CA ALA A 397 -10.10 2.46 12.84
C ALA A 397 -11.38 1.91 12.16
N ARG A 398 -11.40 1.86 10.82
CA ARG A 398 -12.56 1.32 10.07
C ARG A 398 -12.64 -0.20 10.15
N ILE A 399 -11.51 -0.89 10.05
CA ILE A 399 -11.43 -2.36 10.19
C ILE A 399 -11.90 -2.78 11.59
N GLU A 400 -11.42 -2.13 12.64
CA GLU A 400 -11.84 -2.43 14.01
C GLU A 400 -13.35 -2.27 14.18
N ARG A 401 -13.93 -1.17 13.69
CA ARG A 401 -15.39 -0.96 13.72
C ARG A 401 -16.15 -1.99 12.91
N PHE A 402 -15.63 -2.36 11.73
CA PHE A 402 -16.21 -3.38 10.87
C PHE A 402 -16.19 -4.75 11.55
N LEU A 403 -15.05 -5.17 12.08
CA LEU A 403 -14.91 -6.43 12.79
C LEU A 403 -15.85 -6.53 14.01
N ARG A 404 -16.02 -5.44 14.78
CA ARG A 404 -16.99 -5.41 15.91
C ARG A 404 -18.45 -5.57 15.46
N ARG A 405 -18.80 -5.13 14.26
CA ARG A 405 -20.16 -5.26 13.69
C ARG A 405 -20.46 -6.70 13.28
N TYR A 406 -19.46 -7.39 12.75
CA TYR A 406 -19.59 -8.75 12.22
C TYR A 406 -18.94 -9.81 13.14
N HIS A 407 -18.87 -9.49 14.43
CA HIS A 407 -18.25 -10.32 15.45
C HIS A 407 -19.06 -11.60 15.76
#